data_1f1293f5b627d5cd690bde8feeac4d32
#
_entry.id   1f1293f5b627d5cd690bde8feeac4d32
#
_cell.length_a   1.000
_cell.length_b   1.000
_cell.length_c   1.000
_cell.angle_alpha   90.00
_cell.angle_beta   90.00
_cell.angle_gamma   90.00
#
_symmetry.space_group_name_H-M   'P 1'
#
loop_
_entity.id
_entity.type
_entity.pdbx_description
1 polymer ?
#
loop_
_entity_poly.entity_id
_entity_poly.type
_entity_poly.pdbx_seq_one_letter_code
_entity_poly.pdbx_strand_id
1 'polypeptide(L)'
;KENSMRSEKEMMDMIIHKAKEDDRIRAVTMEGSRANPNAVQDTYSDFDITYYVTDVRDFTADRSWIHTFGDILIVQCPMDWYSHPYDYTSREPFAYLIQFADGNRIDLTLQDVKDIAKERENNHPRAVLMNKDSFPSLLPLPIEDAFYIQPPVEKEFFDTCNEFRWLSLYVSKGVCREELYYAKHAYDVLLLPMFLKMLNWKTGIDNHFCVTTGSSCKYLKRFLSTEEMERFQHVFPDGDYDTICRCLFLLYDYFHELAGFVAGQLHFHHD
;
A
#
# COMPACT_ATOMS: atom_id res chain seq x y z
N LYS A 1 -13.24 19.78 -24.15
CA LYS A 1 -13.49 20.34 -22.81
C LYS A 1 -12.50 19.66 -21.90
N GLU A 2 -11.57 20.43 -21.34
CA GLU A 2 -10.78 19.94 -20.21
C GLU A 2 -11.80 19.63 -19.09
N ASN A 3 -11.94 18.35 -18.74
CA ASN A 3 -12.71 17.96 -17.57
C ASN A 3 -11.86 18.40 -16.38
N SER A 4 -12.27 19.47 -15.69
CA SER A 4 -11.62 19.83 -14.43
C SER A 4 -11.82 18.69 -13.44
N MET A 5 -10.78 18.35 -12.70
CA MET A 5 -10.81 17.33 -11.64
C MET A 5 -11.90 17.70 -10.62
N ARG A 6 -12.79 16.77 -10.32
CA ARG A 6 -13.78 16.93 -9.25
C ARG A 6 -13.06 17.06 -7.90
N SER A 7 -13.58 17.94 -7.07
CA SER A 7 -13.09 18.12 -5.70
C SER A 7 -13.38 16.87 -4.83
N GLU A 8 -12.65 16.75 -3.74
CA GLU A 8 -12.90 15.70 -2.74
C GLU A 8 -14.36 15.68 -2.28
N LYS A 9 -14.92 16.87 -2.03
CA LYS A 9 -16.31 17.02 -1.61
C LYS A 9 -17.28 16.46 -2.66
N GLU A 10 -17.08 16.79 -3.94
CA GLU A 10 -17.94 16.28 -5.03
C GLU A 10 -17.85 14.76 -5.15
N MET A 11 -16.65 14.19 -4.99
CA MET A 11 -16.46 12.74 -5.00
C MET A 11 -17.15 12.07 -3.82
N MET A 12 -16.97 12.59 -2.61
CA MET A 12 -17.61 12.06 -1.40
C MET A 12 -19.13 12.18 -1.45
N ASP A 13 -19.65 13.34 -1.88
CA ASP A 13 -21.09 13.56 -2.03
C ASP A 13 -21.69 12.55 -3.03
N MET A 14 -21.01 12.30 -4.13
CA MET A 14 -21.44 11.33 -5.15
C MET A 14 -21.43 9.89 -4.60
N ILE A 15 -20.36 9.46 -3.93
CA ILE A 15 -20.22 8.13 -3.32
C ILE A 15 -21.37 7.89 -2.32
N ILE A 16 -21.58 8.85 -1.41
CA ILE A 16 -22.62 8.73 -0.39
C ILE A 16 -24.03 8.81 -0.99
N HIS A 17 -24.24 9.67 -1.97
CA HIS A 17 -25.54 9.82 -2.63
C HIS A 17 -25.95 8.52 -3.31
N LYS A 18 -25.06 7.88 -4.08
CA LYS A 18 -25.31 6.58 -4.70
C LYS A 18 -25.69 5.52 -3.68
N ALA A 19 -24.99 5.47 -2.56
CA ALA A 19 -25.31 4.52 -1.51
C ALA A 19 -26.67 4.80 -0.83
N LYS A 20 -27.06 6.07 -0.72
CA LYS A 20 -28.37 6.45 -0.14
C LYS A 20 -29.53 6.06 -1.05
N GLU A 21 -29.38 6.24 -2.36
CA GLU A 21 -30.43 5.97 -3.34
C GLU A 21 -30.65 4.48 -3.60
N ASP A 22 -29.64 3.64 -3.40
CA ASP A 22 -29.74 2.20 -3.63
C ASP A 22 -29.93 1.44 -2.30
N ASP A 23 -31.13 0.90 -2.11
CA ASP A 23 -31.47 0.15 -0.88
C ASP A 23 -30.70 -1.16 -0.73
N ARG A 24 -30.08 -1.65 -1.79
CA ARG A 24 -29.19 -2.82 -1.72
C ARG A 24 -27.87 -2.49 -1.04
N ILE A 25 -27.48 -1.21 -0.94
CA ILE A 25 -26.28 -0.74 -0.22
C ILE A 25 -26.69 -0.36 1.20
N ARG A 26 -26.21 -1.11 2.19
CA ARG A 26 -26.64 -1.00 3.59
C ARG A 26 -25.69 -0.20 4.46
N ALA A 27 -24.38 -0.22 4.13
CA ALA A 27 -23.40 0.59 4.81
C ALA A 27 -22.25 0.97 3.87
N VAL A 28 -21.50 2.01 4.23
CA VAL A 28 -20.33 2.51 3.49
C VAL A 28 -19.24 2.82 4.48
N THR A 29 -18.05 2.30 4.22
CA THR A 29 -16.82 2.69 4.92
C THR A 29 -15.81 3.27 3.94
N MET A 30 -14.91 4.07 4.48
CA MET A 30 -13.72 4.56 3.79
C MET A 30 -12.50 4.12 4.56
N GLU A 31 -11.49 3.67 3.85
CA GLU A 31 -10.22 3.17 4.37
C GLU A 31 -9.05 3.99 3.80
N GLY A 32 -7.83 3.48 3.98
CA GLY A 32 -6.65 4.06 3.35
C GLY A 32 -6.26 5.45 3.82
N SER A 33 -5.61 6.21 2.93
CA SER A 33 -5.03 7.51 3.27
C SER A 33 -6.05 8.57 3.63
N ARG A 34 -7.25 8.55 3.01
CA ARG A 34 -8.31 9.54 3.30
C ARG A 34 -9.02 9.29 4.62
N ALA A 35 -8.99 8.06 5.12
CA ALA A 35 -9.48 7.73 6.46
C ALA A 35 -8.46 8.05 7.55
N ASN A 36 -7.19 8.28 7.19
CA ASN A 36 -6.10 8.53 8.13
C ASN A 36 -5.80 10.03 8.25
N PRO A 37 -6.12 10.70 9.37
CA PRO A 37 -5.86 12.13 9.55
C PRO A 37 -4.36 12.48 9.53
N ASN A 38 -3.47 11.49 9.76
CA ASN A 38 -2.03 11.64 9.75
C ASN A 38 -1.41 11.37 8.35
N ALA A 39 -2.19 10.88 7.40
CA ALA A 39 -1.71 10.69 6.04
C ALA A 39 -1.67 12.02 5.28
N VAL A 40 -0.73 12.11 4.32
CA VAL A 40 -0.76 13.21 3.35
C VAL A 40 -1.88 12.94 2.37
N GLN A 41 -2.82 13.84 2.37
CA GLN A 41 -3.88 13.86 1.37
C GLN A 41 -3.52 14.91 0.32
N ASP A 42 -3.62 14.54 -0.93
CA ASP A 42 -3.43 15.40 -2.08
C ASP A 42 -4.47 15.07 -3.17
N THR A 43 -4.38 15.74 -4.29
CA THR A 43 -5.29 15.55 -5.41
C THR A 43 -5.14 14.18 -6.10
N TYR A 44 -4.08 13.44 -5.79
CA TYR A 44 -3.80 12.10 -6.33
C TYR A 44 -4.16 10.97 -5.36
N SER A 45 -4.67 11.32 -4.17
CA SER A 45 -5.08 10.31 -3.20
C SER A 45 -6.36 9.62 -3.65
N ASP A 46 -6.35 8.29 -3.70
CA ASP A 46 -7.49 7.45 -4.07
C ASP A 46 -8.60 7.51 -3.01
N PHE A 47 -9.81 7.08 -3.40
CA PHE A 47 -10.92 6.85 -2.50
C PHE A 47 -11.09 5.35 -2.29
N ASP A 48 -10.58 4.82 -1.19
CA ASP A 48 -10.72 3.42 -0.80
C ASP A 48 -12.08 3.22 -0.12
N ILE A 49 -13.06 2.73 -0.85
CA ILE A 49 -14.47 2.65 -0.42
C ILE A 49 -14.92 1.20 -0.36
N THR A 50 -15.60 0.83 0.72
CA THR A 50 -16.32 -0.44 0.80
C THR A 50 -17.82 -0.18 0.89
N TYR A 51 -18.58 -0.75 -0.07
CA TYR A 51 -20.03 -0.85 -0.01
C TYR A 51 -20.41 -2.22 0.55
N TYR A 52 -21.10 -2.21 1.68
CA TYR A 52 -21.72 -3.41 2.24
C TYR A 52 -23.11 -3.56 1.63
N VAL A 53 -23.27 -4.62 0.85
CA VAL A 53 -24.46 -4.84 0.00
C VAL A 53 -25.24 -6.07 0.43
N THR A 54 -26.54 -6.09 0.11
CA THR A 54 -27.42 -7.24 0.41
C THR A 54 -27.00 -8.49 -0.34
N ASP A 55 -26.49 -8.34 -1.56
CA ASP A 55 -25.95 -9.41 -2.38
C ASP A 55 -24.94 -8.86 -3.40
N VAL A 56 -23.70 -9.34 -3.35
CA VAL A 56 -22.62 -8.91 -4.28
C VAL A 56 -22.97 -9.24 -5.73
N ARG A 57 -23.71 -10.33 -5.98
CA ARG A 57 -24.11 -10.77 -7.33
C ARG A 57 -24.96 -9.76 -8.08
N ASP A 58 -25.78 -8.98 -7.36
CA ASP A 58 -26.61 -7.92 -7.96
C ASP A 58 -25.80 -6.79 -8.58
N PHE A 59 -24.53 -6.65 -8.19
CA PHE A 59 -23.61 -5.61 -8.64
C PHE A 59 -22.53 -6.13 -9.58
N THR A 60 -22.35 -7.45 -9.67
CA THR A 60 -21.35 -8.06 -10.56
C THR A 60 -21.99 -8.64 -11.84
N ALA A 61 -23.28 -8.99 -11.81
CA ALA A 61 -24.04 -9.50 -12.98
C ALA A 61 -24.15 -8.46 -14.11
N ASP A 62 -24.38 -7.20 -13.77
CA ASP A 62 -24.33 -6.06 -14.69
C ASP A 62 -23.39 -5.00 -14.13
N ARG A 63 -22.28 -4.78 -14.82
CA ARG A 63 -21.26 -3.80 -14.41
C ARG A 63 -21.55 -2.38 -14.88
N SER A 64 -22.61 -2.16 -15.65
CA SER A 64 -22.91 -0.85 -16.23
C SER A 64 -23.20 0.23 -15.17
N TRP A 65 -23.64 -0.16 -13.98
CA TRP A 65 -23.94 0.76 -12.88
C TRP A 65 -22.74 1.58 -12.41
N ILE A 66 -21.50 1.09 -12.58
CA ILE A 66 -20.30 1.87 -12.19
C ILE A 66 -20.13 3.14 -13.01
N HIS A 67 -20.69 3.23 -14.23
CA HIS A 67 -20.68 4.44 -15.04
C HIS A 67 -21.47 5.60 -14.41
N THR A 68 -22.28 5.31 -13.41
CA THR A 68 -22.98 6.35 -12.64
C THR A 68 -22.04 7.19 -11.79
N PHE A 69 -20.80 6.74 -11.57
CA PHE A 69 -19.77 7.50 -10.85
C PHE A 69 -19.05 8.54 -11.74
N GLY A 70 -19.25 8.51 -13.05
CA GLY A 70 -18.69 9.50 -13.97
C GLY A 70 -18.09 8.90 -15.24
N ASP A 71 -17.30 9.72 -15.93
CA ASP A 71 -16.61 9.34 -17.16
C ASP A 71 -15.37 8.49 -16.82
N ILE A 72 -15.48 7.20 -17.10
CA ILE A 72 -14.47 6.19 -16.72
C ILE A 72 -13.40 6.11 -17.81
N LEU A 73 -12.13 6.28 -17.41
CA LEU A 73 -10.98 6.08 -18.28
C LEU A 73 -10.58 4.61 -18.37
N ILE A 74 -10.50 3.92 -17.22
CA ILE A 74 -10.15 2.50 -17.13
C ILE A 74 -10.74 1.87 -15.86
N VAL A 75 -11.11 0.60 -15.95
CA VAL A 75 -11.53 -0.23 -14.80
C VAL A 75 -10.66 -1.47 -14.74
N GLN A 76 -10.20 -1.81 -13.55
CA GLN A 76 -9.59 -3.08 -13.25
C GLN A 76 -10.44 -3.83 -12.21
N CYS A 77 -10.58 -5.15 -12.40
CA CYS A 77 -11.25 -6.05 -11.46
C CYS A 77 -10.22 -7.07 -10.96
N PRO A 78 -9.50 -6.79 -9.85
CA PRO A 78 -8.38 -7.64 -9.41
C PRO A 78 -8.81 -9.05 -8.98
N MET A 79 -10.09 -9.25 -8.68
CA MET A 79 -10.64 -10.56 -8.30
C MET A 79 -10.98 -11.43 -9.52
N ASP A 80 -10.95 -10.89 -10.74
CA ASP A 80 -11.37 -11.56 -11.96
C ASP A 80 -10.27 -11.51 -13.03
N TRP A 81 -9.28 -12.36 -12.85
CA TRP A 81 -8.16 -12.50 -13.77
C TRP A 81 -8.18 -13.88 -14.43
N TYR A 82 -7.56 -14.00 -15.61
CA TYR A 82 -7.43 -15.28 -16.32
C TYR A 82 -6.85 -16.40 -15.42
N SER A 83 -5.88 -16.08 -14.56
CA SER A 83 -5.25 -17.03 -13.65
C SER A 83 -6.12 -17.43 -12.45
N HIS A 84 -7.11 -16.61 -12.10
CA HIS A 84 -8.06 -16.81 -10.99
C HIS A 84 -9.38 -16.09 -11.34
N PRO A 85 -10.19 -16.71 -12.20
CA PRO A 85 -11.46 -16.13 -12.60
C PRO A 85 -12.43 -16.08 -11.42
N TYR A 86 -13.17 -14.97 -11.33
CA TYR A 86 -14.16 -14.81 -10.28
C TYR A 86 -15.40 -15.70 -10.53
N ASP A 87 -15.89 -16.34 -9.47
CA ASP A 87 -17.17 -17.06 -9.53
C ASP A 87 -18.35 -16.09 -9.32
N TYR A 88 -18.98 -15.67 -10.40
CA TYR A 88 -20.13 -14.74 -10.38
C TYR A 88 -21.40 -15.32 -9.73
N THR A 89 -21.40 -16.59 -9.35
CA THR A 89 -22.46 -17.20 -8.54
C THR A 89 -22.18 -17.09 -7.04
N SER A 90 -20.95 -16.76 -6.68
CA SER A 90 -20.52 -16.57 -5.29
C SER A 90 -20.95 -15.22 -4.73
N ARG A 91 -20.86 -15.07 -3.41
CA ARG A 91 -21.05 -13.80 -2.69
C ARG A 91 -19.75 -13.27 -2.09
N GLU A 92 -18.62 -13.81 -2.54
CA GLU A 92 -17.31 -13.35 -2.12
C GLU A 92 -17.12 -11.87 -2.49
N PRO A 93 -16.27 -11.15 -1.77
CA PRO A 93 -15.98 -9.75 -2.06
C PRO A 93 -15.53 -9.55 -3.50
N PHE A 94 -15.95 -8.43 -4.09
CA PHE A 94 -15.55 -8.04 -5.44
C PHE A 94 -15.08 -6.59 -5.46
N ALA A 95 -14.01 -6.30 -6.18
CA ALA A 95 -13.46 -4.96 -6.26
C ALA A 95 -13.45 -4.41 -7.68
N TYR A 96 -13.85 -3.15 -7.80
CA TYR A 96 -13.68 -2.30 -8.98
C TYR A 96 -12.64 -1.23 -8.66
N LEU A 97 -11.52 -1.23 -9.35
CA LEU A 97 -10.55 -0.14 -9.30
C LEU A 97 -10.84 0.77 -10.49
N ILE A 98 -11.38 1.95 -10.23
CA ILE A 98 -11.95 2.83 -11.25
C ILE A 98 -11.13 4.10 -11.35
N GLN A 99 -10.45 4.31 -12.48
CA GLN A 99 -9.80 5.56 -12.82
C GLN A 99 -10.73 6.39 -13.70
N PHE A 100 -10.98 7.63 -13.33
CA PHE A 100 -11.84 8.54 -14.09
C PHE A 100 -11.01 9.44 -15.03
N ALA A 101 -11.68 9.94 -16.08
CA ALA A 101 -11.08 10.84 -17.07
C ALA A 101 -10.68 12.20 -16.47
N ASP A 102 -11.23 12.59 -15.33
CA ASP A 102 -10.88 13.79 -14.59
C ASP A 102 -9.68 13.66 -13.64
N GLY A 103 -9.08 12.45 -13.59
CA GLY A 103 -7.90 12.15 -12.76
C GLY A 103 -8.22 11.58 -11.38
N ASN A 104 -9.47 11.60 -10.92
CA ASN A 104 -9.87 10.93 -9.68
C ASN A 104 -9.85 9.40 -9.81
N ARG A 105 -9.71 8.71 -8.67
CA ARG A 105 -9.77 7.26 -8.59
C ARG A 105 -10.61 6.79 -7.41
N ILE A 106 -11.43 5.77 -7.63
CA ILE A 106 -12.14 5.04 -6.58
C ILE A 106 -11.70 3.56 -6.63
N ASP A 107 -11.25 3.05 -5.50
CA ASP A 107 -11.06 1.62 -5.25
C ASP A 107 -12.29 1.16 -4.48
N LEU A 108 -13.27 0.62 -5.21
CA LEU A 108 -14.57 0.25 -4.68
C LEU A 108 -14.65 -1.25 -4.42
N THR A 109 -14.69 -1.63 -3.17
CA THR A 109 -14.95 -3.00 -2.73
C THR A 109 -16.44 -3.19 -2.45
N LEU A 110 -17.00 -4.27 -2.96
CA LEU A 110 -18.33 -4.77 -2.63
C LEU A 110 -18.18 -5.93 -1.65
N GLN A 111 -18.89 -5.87 -0.54
CA GLN A 111 -18.89 -6.91 0.48
C GLN A 111 -20.30 -7.26 0.91
N ASP A 112 -20.61 -8.55 1.05
CA ASP A 112 -21.94 -8.98 1.50
C ASP A 112 -22.15 -8.60 2.98
N VAL A 113 -23.32 -8.06 3.31
CA VAL A 113 -23.68 -7.71 4.70
C VAL A 113 -23.65 -8.90 5.66
N LYS A 114 -23.75 -10.14 5.16
CA LYS A 114 -23.63 -11.35 5.98
C LYS A 114 -22.26 -11.48 6.64
N ASP A 115 -21.23 -10.94 5.97
CA ASP A 115 -19.86 -11.01 6.43
C ASP A 115 -19.44 -9.81 7.30
N ILE A 116 -20.33 -8.84 7.45
CA ILE A 116 -20.07 -7.60 8.21
C ILE A 116 -19.66 -7.86 9.68
N ALA A 117 -20.08 -8.98 10.25
CA ALA A 117 -19.69 -9.37 11.61
C ALA A 117 -18.19 -9.69 11.71
N LYS A 118 -17.57 -10.17 10.62
CA LYS A 118 -16.14 -10.48 10.52
C LYS A 118 -15.29 -9.21 10.60
N GLU A 119 -15.88 -8.05 10.28
CA GLU A 119 -15.20 -6.75 10.36
C GLU A 119 -14.74 -6.37 11.77
N ARG A 120 -15.28 -6.99 12.81
CA ARG A 120 -14.78 -6.85 14.18
C ARG A 120 -13.37 -7.43 14.36
N GLU A 121 -13.02 -8.42 13.57
CA GLU A 121 -11.74 -9.11 13.64
C GLU A 121 -10.68 -8.39 12.77
N ASN A 122 -11.14 -7.57 11.84
CA ASN A 122 -10.30 -6.74 10.99
C ASN A 122 -9.96 -5.43 11.69
N ASN A 123 -8.75 -5.33 12.22
CA ASN A 123 -8.21 -4.10 12.83
C ASN A 123 -7.77 -3.05 11.77
N HIS A 124 -8.40 -3.04 10.60
CA HIS A 124 -8.09 -2.02 9.60
C HIS A 124 -8.76 -0.70 9.98
N PRO A 125 -7.99 0.39 10.06
CA PRO A 125 -8.50 1.72 10.29
C PRO A 125 -9.53 2.11 9.23
N ARG A 126 -10.70 2.56 9.69
CA ARG A 126 -11.79 2.94 8.79
C ARG A 126 -12.61 4.08 9.35
N ALA A 127 -13.14 4.90 8.45
CA ALA A 127 -14.20 5.84 8.72
C ALA A 127 -15.54 5.26 8.26
N VAL A 128 -16.56 5.33 9.11
CA VAL A 128 -17.93 4.92 8.74
C VAL A 128 -18.65 6.12 8.14
N LEU A 129 -18.95 6.04 6.84
CA LEU A 129 -19.61 7.13 6.11
C LEU A 129 -21.12 7.03 6.14
N MET A 130 -21.65 5.81 6.14
CA MET A 130 -23.08 5.50 6.21
C MET A 130 -23.31 4.14 6.85
N ASN A 131 -24.38 4.01 7.66
CA ASN A 131 -24.76 2.74 8.27
C ASN A 131 -26.30 2.74 8.47
N LYS A 132 -27.06 2.26 7.44
CA LYS A 132 -28.55 2.27 7.43
C LYS A 132 -29.14 1.38 8.52
N ASP A 133 -28.48 0.27 8.84
CA ASP A 133 -29.00 -0.76 9.75
C ASP A 133 -28.32 -0.75 11.12
N SER A 134 -27.51 0.28 11.39
CA SER A 134 -26.80 0.42 12.67
C SER A 134 -25.99 -0.80 13.06
N PHE A 135 -25.28 -1.41 12.09
CA PHE A 135 -24.43 -2.58 12.32
C PHE A 135 -23.37 -2.29 13.40
N PRO A 136 -23.40 -3.01 14.54
CA PRO A 136 -22.48 -2.73 15.65
C PRO A 136 -21.04 -3.18 15.37
N SER A 137 -20.81 -3.95 14.31
CA SER A 137 -19.47 -4.35 13.86
C SER A 137 -18.73 -3.25 13.12
N LEU A 138 -19.46 -2.28 12.55
CA LEU A 138 -18.88 -1.14 11.84
C LEU A 138 -18.68 0.00 12.82
N LEU A 139 -17.70 -0.13 13.70
CA LEU A 139 -17.25 0.99 14.52
C LEU A 139 -16.06 1.66 13.83
N PRO A 140 -15.94 3.01 13.93
CA PRO A 140 -14.70 3.67 13.58
C PRO A 140 -13.58 3.07 14.43
N LEU A 141 -12.52 2.58 13.78
CA LEU A 141 -11.34 2.10 14.49
C LEU A 141 -10.30 3.22 14.48
N PRO A 142 -9.68 3.53 15.62
CA PRO A 142 -8.62 4.53 15.68
C PRO A 142 -7.45 4.07 14.80
N ILE A 143 -6.87 5.04 14.11
CA ILE A 143 -5.89 4.83 13.04
C ILE A 143 -4.47 4.95 13.57
N GLU A 144 -4.30 5.53 14.77
CA GLU A 144 -3.04 6.11 15.20
C GLU A 144 -1.87 5.13 15.20
N ASP A 145 -2.06 3.88 15.60
CA ASP A 145 -0.97 2.93 15.81
C ASP A 145 -0.84 1.85 14.72
N ALA A 146 -1.89 1.62 13.93
CA ALA A 146 -1.99 0.46 13.04
C ALA A 146 -0.97 0.48 11.88
N PHE A 147 -0.43 1.65 11.55
CA PHE A 147 0.52 1.83 10.45
C PHE A 147 1.92 2.23 10.90
N TYR A 148 2.16 2.31 12.21
CA TYR A 148 3.49 2.66 12.71
C TYR A 148 4.50 1.56 12.39
N ILE A 149 5.74 1.98 12.17
CA ILE A 149 6.86 1.07 12.03
C ILE A 149 6.94 0.24 13.31
N GLN A 150 6.92 -1.08 13.17
CA GLN A 150 7.07 -1.97 14.32
C GLN A 150 8.54 -2.26 14.60
N PRO A 151 8.97 -2.26 15.87
CA PRO A 151 10.32 -2.66 16.22
C PRO A 151 10.54 -4.12 15.83
N PRO A 152 11.70 -4.46 15.22
CA PRO A 152 12.00 -5.84 14.91
C PRO A 152 12.26 -6.66 16.17
N VAL A 153 11.99 -7.97 16.10
CA VAL A 153 12.60 -8.90 17.02
C VAL A 153 14.01 -9.28 16.52
N GLU A 154 14.89 -9.69 17.43
CA GLU A 154 16.30 -10.00 17.10
C GLU A 154 16.43 -11.02 15.95
N LYS A 155 15.58 -12.06 15.94
CA LYS A 155 15.54 -13.04 14.85
C LYS A 155 15.21 -12.44 13.49
N GLU A 156 14.25 -11.51 13.44
CA GLU A 156 13.88 -10.82 12.22
C GLU A 156 14.99 -9.91 11.68
N PHE A 157 15.70 -9.25 12.59
CA PHE A 157 16.88 -8.47 12.25
C PHE A 157 17.97 -9.34 11.62
N PHE A 158 18.30 -10.48 12.24
CA PHE A 158 19.29 -11.41 11.71
C PHE A 158 18.89 -11.98 10.34
N ASP A 159 17.64 -12.39 10.19
CA ASP A 159 17.15 -12.92 8.92
C ASP A 159 17.27 -11.86 7.81
N THR A 160 16.95 -10.60 8.12
CA THR A 160 17.07 -9.50 7.16
C THR A 160 18.53 -9.23 6.78
N CYS A 161 19.45 -9.25 7.73
CA CYS A 161 20.89 -9.11 7.46
C CYS A 161 21.43 -10.27 6.61
N ASN A 162 21.04 -11.51 6.93
CA ASN A 162 21.46 -12.68 6.19
C ASN A 162 20.90 -12.68 4.76
N GLU A 163 19.62 -12.35 4.60
CA GLU A 163 18.96 -12.29 3.28
C GLU A 163 19.57 -11.19 2.42
N PHE A 164 19.86 -10.01 2.98
CA PHE A 164 20.54 -8.94 2.25
C PHE A 164 21.88 -9.41 1.70
N ARG A 165 22.72 -10.04 2.54
CA ARG A 165 24.03 -10.58 2.11
C ARG A 165 23.88 -11.66 1.05
N TRP A 166 22.90 -12.56 1.19
CA TRP A 166 22.60 -13.62 0.24
C TRP A 166 22.17 -13.07 -1.13
N LEU A 167 21.25 -12.13 -1.14
CA LEU A 167 20.72 -11.53 -2.36
C LEU A 167 21.74 -10.67 -3.10
N SER A 168 22.70 -10.04 -2.39
CA SER A 168 23.80 -9.30 -3.02
C SER A 168 24.64 -10.19 -3.95
N LEU A 169 24.77 -11.50 -3.60
CA LEU A 169 25.44 -12.47 -4.46
C LEU A 169 24.65 -12.78 -5.74
N TYR A 170 23.32 -12.69 -5.71
CA TYR A 170 22.49 -12.87 -6.90
C TYR A 170 22.70 -11.72 -7.89
N VAL A 171 22.74 -10.48 -7.39
CA VAL A 171 23.06 -9.30 -8.19
C VAL A 171 24.43 -9.49 -8.84
N SER A 172 25.45 -9.81 -8.05
CA SER A 172 26.83 -10.01 -8.52
C SER A 172 26.91 -11.10 -9.61
N LYS A 173 26.22 -12.24 -9.42
CA LYS A 173 26.16 -13.31 -10.44
C LYS A 173 25.50 -12.83 -11.73
N GLY A 174 24.41 -12.07 -11.65
CA GLY A 174 23.72 -11.53 -12.81
C GLY A 174 24.61 -10.59 -13.62
N VAL A 175 25.36 -9.72 -12.93
CA VAL A 175 26.31 -8.82 -13.57
C VAL A 175 27.46 -9.61 -14.24
N CYS A 176 28.09 -10.55 -13.50
CA CYS A 176 29.20 -11.36 -14.05
C CYS A 176 28.81 -12.25 -15.25
N ARG A 177 27.51 -12.55 -15.41
CA ARG A 177 26.98 -13.31 -16.53
C ARG A 177 26.40 -12.46 -17.65
N GLU A 178 26.43 -11.14 -17.49
CA GLU A 178 25.80 -10.19 -18.41
C GLU A 178 24.28 -10.44 -18.57
N GLU A 179 23.62 -10.90 -17.47
CA GLU A 179 22.18 -11.19 -17.40
C GLU A 179 21.45 -9.95 -16.83
N LEU A 180 21.32 -8.88 -17.62
CA LEU A 180 20.82 -7.58 -17.14
C LEU A 180 19.49 -7.67 -16.40
N TYR A 181 18.48 -8.34 -16.97
CA TYR A 181 17.17 -8.44 -16.36
C TYR A 181 17.18 -9.20 -15.04
N TYR A 182 18.02 -10.25 -14.95
CA TYR A 182 18.20 -11.00 -13.71
C TYR A 182 18.90 -10.15 -12.65
N ALA A 183 19.98 -9.43 -13.01
CA ALA A 183 20.69 -8.52 -12.10
C ALA A 183 19.77 -7.42 -11.57
N LYS A 184 19.00 -6.76 -12.45
CA LYS A 184 18.04 -5.72 -12.08
C LYS A 184 16.91 -6.27 -11.22
N HIS A 185 16.33 -7.43 -11.55
CA HIS A 185 15.31 -8.06 -10.73
C HIS A 185 15.86 -8.38 -9.32
N ALA A 186 17.04 -8.98 -9.24
CA ALA A 186 17.67 -9.29 -7.97
C ALA A 186 17.95 -8.03 -7.13
N TYR A 187 18.35 -6.94 -7.79
CA TYR A 187 18.61 -5.66 -7.14
C TYR A 187 17.32 -4.97 -6.68
N ASP A 188 16.43 -4.67 -7.61
CA ASP A 188 15.28 -3.79 -7.37
C ASP A 188 14.15 -4.47 -6.61
N VAL A 189 13.94 -5.77 -6.85
CA VAL A 189 12.77 -6.51 -6.34
C VAL A 189 13.12 -7.33 -5.09
N LEU A 190 14.34 -7.84 -4.98
CA LEU A 190 14.72 -8.70 -3.87
C LEU A 190 15.60 -7.98 -2.85
N LEU A 191 16.73 -7.39 -3.29
CA LEU A 191 17.73 -6.79 -2.40
C LEU A 191 17.28 -5.45 -1.80
N LEU A 192 16.81 -4.53 -2.63
CA LEU A 192 16.40 -3.19 -2.19
C LEU A 192 15.30 -3.21 -1.11
N PRO A 193 14.29 -4.10 -1.12
CA PRO A 193 13.35 -4.23 -0.02
C PRO A 193 13.99 -4.56 1.34
N MET A 194 15.07 -5.33 1.38
CA MET A 194 15.78 -5.63 2.63
C MET A 194 16.48 -4.37 3.18
N PHE A 195 17.07 -3.59 2.29
CA PHE A 195 17.64 -2.29 2.66
C PHE A 195 16.57 -1.32 3.17
N LEU A 196 15.44 -1.19 2.46
CA LEU A 196 14.35 -0.32 2.88
C LEU A 196 13.76 -0.74 4.22
N LYS A 197 13.72 -2.04 4.51
CA LYS A 197 13.29 -2.56 5.80
C LYS A 197 14.23 -2.13 6.92
N MET A 198 15.53 -2.22 6.71
CA MET A 198 16.55 -1.76 7.68
C MET A 198 16.46 -0.24 7.89
N LEU A 199 16.29 0.53 6.82
CA LEU A 199 16.12 1.98 6.87
C LEU A 199 14.82 2.39 7.58
N ASN A 200 13.75 1.61 7.43
CA ASN A 200 12.52 1.79 8.19
C ASN A 200 12.74 1.59 9.68
N TRP A 201 13.47 0.57 10.10
CA TRP A 201 13.76 0.37 11.51
C TRP A 201 14.60 1.50 12.10
N LYS A 202 15.61 1.99 11.36
CA LYS A 202 16.37 3.20 11.75
C LYS A 202 15.42 4.39 11.93
N THR A 203 14.51 4.61 10.96
CA THR A 203 13.51 5.68 11.03
C THR A 203 12.58 5.50 12.24
N GLY A 204 12.16 4.27 12.51
CA GLY A 204 11.37 3.95 13.70
C GLY A 204 12.09 4.28 15.00
N ILE A 205 13.35 3.89 15.13
CA ILE A 205 14.19 4.20 16.32
C ILE A 205 14.28 5.70 16.53
N ASP A 206 14.63 6.46 15.50
CA ASP A 206 14.79 7.93 15.58
C ASP A 206 13.50 8.64 15.99
N ASN A 207 12.34 8.02 15.74
CA ASN A 207 11.02 8.58 16.00
C ASN A 207 10.22 7.75 17.04
N HIS A 208 10.91 6.99 17.89
CA HIS A 208 10.30 6.19 18.98
C HIS A 208 9.18 5.25 18.50
N PHE A 209 9.28 4.76 17.27
CA PHE A 209 8.28 3.90 16.60
C PHE A 209 6.85 4.50 16.55
N CYS A 210 6.75 5.83 16.56
CA CYS A 210 5.48 6.56 16.51
C CYS A 210 5.23 7.21 15.15
N VAL A 211 5.80 6.66 14.07
CA VAL A 211 5.69 7.18 12.70
C VAL A 211 5.46 6.05 11.69
N THR A 212 4.96 6.44 10.53
CA THR A 212 4.83 5.58 9.36
C THR A 212 5.55 6.18 8.16
N THR A 213 6.27 5.36 7.42
CA THR A 213 6.84 5.74 6.11
C THR A 213 5.86 5.50 4.96
N GLY A 214 4.66 5.00 5.24
CA GLY A 214 3.63 4.66 4.26
C GLY A 214 3.97 3.40 3.44
N SER A 215 3.03 2.98 2.61
CA SER A 215 3.24 1.85 1.70
C SER A 215 4.44 2.11 0.79
N SER A 216 5.30 1.09 0.63
CA SER A 216 6.52 1.18 -0.17
C SER A 216 7.43 2.36 0.21
N CYS A 217 7.43 2.78 1.47
CA CYS A 217 8.26 3.87 1.99
C CYS A 217 8.02 5.23 1.32
N LYS A 218 6.83 5.48 0.76
CA LYS A 218 6.51 6.70 0.00
C LYS A 218 6.69 8.01 0.77
N TYR A 219 6.68 7.96 2.11
CA TYR A 219 6.89 9.12 2.97
C TYR A 219 8.31 9.22 3.56
N LEU A 220 9.20 8.31 3.17
CA LEU A 220 10.56 8.22 3.73
C LEU A 220 11.33 9.55 3.67
N LYS A 221 11.16 10.30 2.57
CA LYS A 221 11.77 11.63 2.39
C LYS A 221 11.54 12.61 3.55
N ARG A 222 10.48 12.43 4.34
CA ARG A 222 10.16 13.30 5.49
C ARG A 222 11.06 13.08 6.69
N PHE A 223 11.70 11.93 6.75
CA PHE A 223 12.47 11.46 7.89
C PHE A 223 13.97 11.40 7.63
N LEU A 224 14.39 11.58 6.39
CA LEU A 224 15.78 11.61 6.01
C LEU A 224 16.32 13.04 6.03
N SER A 225 17.53 13.23 6.58
CA SER A 225 18.29 14.46 6.40
C SER A 225 18.63 14.67 4.90
N THR A 226 19.09 15.88 4.56
CA THR A 226 19.55 16.17 3.19
C THR A 226 20.68 15.21 2.76
N GLU A 227 21.65 14.97 3.62
CA GLU A 227 22.78 14.07 3.38
C GLU A 227 22.31 12.61 3.19
N GLU A 228 21.43 12.12 4.09
CA GLU A 228 20.84 10.78 3.96
C GLU A 228 20.03 10.64 2.68
N MET A 229 19.28 11.67 2.28
CA MET A 229 18.50 11.66 1.06
C MET A 229 19.37 11.64 -0.20
N GLU A 230 20.46 12.42 -0.22
CA GLU A 230 21.46 12.36 -1.29
C GLU A 230 22.07 10.97 -1.39
N ARG A 231 22.49 10.40 -0.27
CA ARG A 231 23.05 9.05 -0.21
C ARG A 231 22.02 8.00 -0.67
N PHE A 232 20.77 8.12 -0.25
CA PHE A 232 19.67 7.25 -0.66
C PHE A 232 19.44 7.29 -2.17
N GLN A 233 19.51 8.47 -2.80
CA GLN A 233 19.35 8.61 -4.25
C GLN A 233 20.46 7.92 -5.05
N HIS A 234 21.66 7.81 -4.51
CA HIS A 234 22.81 7.19 -5.20
C HIS A 234 22.83 5.66 -5.18
N VAL A 235 21.90 5.02 -4.46
CA VAL A 235 21.79 3.55 -4.45
C VAL A 235 20.87 2.99 -5.53
N PHE A 236 20.36 3.81 -6.45
CA PHE A 236 19.47 3.36 -7.51
C PHE A 236 20.23 3.27 -8.84
N PRO A 237 20.55 2.04 -9.33
CA PRO A 237 21.28 1.87 -10.59
C PRO A 237 20.37 1.99 -11.81
N ASP A 238 20.89 2.50 -12.88
CA ASP A 238 20.33 2.35 -14.22
C ASP A 238 20.57 0.94 -14.80
N GLY A 239 20.48 0.78 -16.13
CA GLY A 239 20.70 -0.49 -16.84
C GLY A 239 22.15 -0.79 -17.21
N ASP A 240 23.13 -0.02 -16.72
CA ASP A 240 24.55 -0.23 -16.97
C ASP A 240 25.18 -1.12 -15.90
N TYR A 241 25.97 -2.11 -16.29
CA TYR A 241 26.55 -3.09 -15.35
C TYR A 241 27.55 -2.46 -14.37
N ASP A 242 28.34 -1.48 -14.80
CA ASP A 242 29.29 -0.79 -13.91
C ASP A 242 28.54 0.06 -12.91
N THR A 243 27.43 0.67 -13.32
CA THR A 243 26.53 1.41 -12.42
C THR A 243 25.86 0.49 -11.42
N ILE A 244 25.37 -0.69 -11.83
CA ILE A 244 24.80 -1.70 -10.93
C ILE A 244 25.85 -2.12 -9.89
N CYS A 245 27.09 -2.42 -10.31
CA CYS A 245 28.17 -2.77 -9.39
C CYS A 245 28.45 -1.65 -8.39
N ARG A 246 28.62 -0.42 -8.85
CA ARG A 246 28.89 0.73 -8.00
C ARG A 246 27.77 0.93 -6.96
N CYS A 247 26.51 0.90 -7.41
CA CYS A 247 25.36 1.04 -6.52
C CYS A 247 25.25 -0.12 -5.52
N LEU A 248 25.61 -1.35 -5.92
CA LEU A 248 25.63 -2.49 -5.01
C LEU A 248 26.61 -2.28 -3.87
N PHE A 249 27.81 -1.79 -4.12
CA PHE A 249 28.79 -1.49 -3.06
C PHE A 249 28.31 -0.35 -2.16
N LEU A 250 27.79 0.74 -2.74
CA LEU A 250 27.22 1.85 -1.94
C LEU A 250 26.06 1.39 -1.07
N LEU A 251 25.17 0.55 -1.61
CA LEU A 251 24.05 -0.02 -0.87
C LEU A 251 24.52 -0.93 0.25
N TYR A 252 25.56 -1.75 -0.02
CA TYR A 252 26.14 -2.67 0.97
C TYR A 252 26.73 -1.92 2.16
N ASP A 253 27.55 -0.89 1.89
CA ASP A 253 28.15 -0.05 2.93
C ASP A 253 27.07 0.67 3.75
N TYR A 254 26.05 1.21 3.07
CA TYR A 254 24.96 1.90 3.74
C TYR A 254 24.13 0.95 4.59
N PHE A 255 23.82 -0.23 4.07
CA PHE A 255 23.11 -1.26 4.83
C PHE A 255 23.89 -1.69 6.08
N HIS A 256 25.20 -1.90 5.96
CA HIS A 256 26.05 -2.30 7.10
C HIS A 256 26.05 -1.24 8.21
N GLU A 257 26.18 0.03 7.86
CA GLU A 257 26.08 1.13 8.81
C GLU A 257 24.72 1.18 9.51
N LEU A 258 23.63 1.06 8.75
CA LEU A 258 22.27 1.01 9.30
C LEU A 258 22.08 -0.19 10.24
N ALA A 259 22.56 -1.36 9.84
CA ALA A 259 22.47 -2.57 10.65
C ALA A 259 23.24 -2.42 11.98
N GLY A 260 24.45 -1.85 11.93
CA GLY A 260 25.21 -1.53 13.13
C GLY A 260 24.48 -0.55 14.06
N PHE A 261 23.85 0.48 13.49
CA PHE A 261 23.05 1.44 14.25
C PHE A 261 21.83 0.75 14.91
N VAL A 262 21.04 0.00 14.13
CA VAL A 262 19.83 -0.70 14.63
C VAL A 262 20.20 -1.69 15.72
N ALA A 263 21.24 -2.51 15.51
CA ALA A 263 21.73 -3.46 16.49
C ALA A 263 22.16 -2.80 17.79
N GLY A 264 22.92 -1.70 17.70
CA GLY A 264 23.36 -0.94 18.85
C GLY A 264 22.22 -0.35 19.68
N GLN A 265 21.19 0.21 19.02
CA GLN A 265 20.05 0.82 19.69
C GLN A 265 19.10 -0.21 20.31
N LEU A 266 18.94 -1.38 19.69
CA LEU A 266 18.04 -2.44 20.16
C LEU A 266 18.77 -3.54 20.98
N HIS A 267 20.07 -3.38 21.20
CA HIS A 267 20.92 -4.33 21.94
C HIS A 267 20.97 -5.73 21.33
N PHE A 268 20.93 -5.82 19.99
CA PHE A 268 21.10 -7.06 19.24
C PHE A 268 22.58 -7.35 19.00
N HIS A 269 22.93 -8.62 18.85
CA HIS A 269 24.26 -8.98 18.36
C HIS A 269 24.38 -8.61 16.88
N HIS A 270 25.52 -8.05 16.48
CA HIS A 270 25.81 -7.76 15.07
C HIS A 270 27.32 -7.98 14.84
N ASP A 271 27.65 -8.82 13.83
CA ASP A 271 29.02 -9.11 13.38
C ASP A 271 29.34 -8.34 12.09
#